data_1a967807c5bf1bf8e87b6b95aecae3a2
#
_entry.id   1a967807c5bf1bf8e87b6b95aecae3a2
#
_cell.length_a   1.000
_cell.length_b   1.000
_cell.length_c   1.000
_cell.angle_alpha   90.00
_cell.angle_beta   90.00
_cell.angle_gamma   90.00
#
_symmetry.space_group_name_H-M   'P 1'
#
loop_
_entity.id
_entity.type
_entity.pdbx_description
1 polymer ?
#
loop_
_entity_poly.entity_id
_entity_poly.type
_entity_poly.pdbx_seq_one_letter_code
_entity_poly.pdbx_strand_id
1 'polypeptide(L)'
;MKGNGFTAICFFALVVGVSCSSVRHAESDSLSRAEIDAYARDHFYMEGIKLYNEAKYDAAMDLISHSLSYDTASAPTCYSLAQFYMSMRDRALVEKYSGTAESLLLTAVRQDPDNYWYRRLLALNYLRQNRQQDAIDQYEEIIRRSPGRTDILMTLAGLYDEAGDYENELRVLKRYGKLEDVDDELKFQRFVCYLQMGELDSAYYESEKPAEVIELLMNTVRDMLEHAETQLDRLNCRSLLDISMSFCDVVSAHEPDLMEAYRQKSIAYFWLGQNDDALNLLAKGLQKVQSDADKAALYSMRGDYYHTLGQKEKMFADYDSTLFFDPENINVLNNYAYFMALEDRDLDKALRMSSKTLEAEPLSATYLDTYAWILFRMKKYKEALGYMEKALRYLDTDNPEIYEHYGDVLYMCGEQDKALENWHKAVQLNSKSTTIDRKIREKRYLE
;
A
#
# COMPACT_ATOMS: atom_id res chain seq x y z
N MET A 1 -4.81 -21.77 11.96
CA MET A 1 -5.25 -23.19 11.97
C MET A 1 -5.24 -23.69 10.53
N LYS A 2 -4.36 -24.67 10.23
CA LYS A 2 -4.38 -25.66 9.13
C LYS A 2 -4.30 -25.03 7.72
N GLY A 3 -3.43 -25.45 6.84
CA GLY A 3 -2.47 -26.55 6.86
C GLY A 3 -1.58 -26.47 5.64
N ASN A 4 -0.35 -26.84 5.85
CA ASN A 4 0.68 -26.96 4.82
C ASN A 4 0.34 -28.07 3.82
N GLY A 5 0.21 -27.70 2.55
CA GLY A 5 0.20 -28.67 1.45
C GLY A 5 1.60 -28.76 0.84
N PHE A 6 2.43 -29.64 1.35
CA PHE A 6 3.64 -30.09 0.65
C PHE A 6 3.20 -30.93 -0.56
N THR A 7 3.35 -30.42 -1.74
CA THR A 7 3.11 -31.19 -2.98
C THR A 7 4.35 -32.04 -3.21
N ALA A 8 4.20 -33.34 -2.96
CA ALA A 8 5.21 -34.35 -3.29
C ALA A 8 5.35 -34.44 -4.81
N ILE A 9 6.54 -34.15 -5.32
CA ILE A 9 6.89 -34.37 -6.72
C ILE A 9 7.11 -35.88 -6.92
N CYS A 10 6.11 -36.53 -7.52
CA CYS A 10 6.25 -37.91 -7.97
C CYS A 10 7.14 -37.97 -9.22
N PHE A 11 8.36 -38.46 -9.07
CA PHE A 11 9.17 -38.89 -10.20
C PHE A 11 8.59 -40.20 -10.78
N PHE A 12 8.15 -40.16 -12.02
CA PHE A 12 7.82 -41.35 -12.81
C PHE A 12 9.13 -42.05 -13.20
N ALA A 13 9.47 -43.12 -12.50
CA ALA A 13 10.50 -44.06 -12.95
C ALA A 13 9.90 -44.95 -14.05
N LEU A 14 10.35 -44.78 -15.26
CA LEU A 14 10.04 -45.71 -16.37
C LEU A 14 10.85 -47.02 -16.13
N VAL A 15 10.16 -48.03 -15.57
CA VAL A 15 10.71 -49.35 -15.47
C VAL A 15 10.59 -50.01 -16.83
N VAL A 16 11.70 -50.07 -17.56
CA VAL A 16 11.78 -50.96 -18.75
C VAL A 16 12.01 -52.37 -18.25
N GLY A 17 10.95 -53.16 -18.25
CA GLY A 17 11.03 -54.58 -17.99
C GLY A 17 11.77 -55.31 -19.12
N VAL A 18 12.97 -55.74 -18.86
CA VAL A 18 13.65 -56.69 -19.75
C VAL A 18 13.24 -58.11 -19.37
N SER A 19 12.47 -58.72 -20.22
CA SER A 19 12.11 -60.13 -20.15
C SER A 19 13.32 -60.98 -20.44
N CYS A 20 13.72 -61.79 -19.44
CA CYS A 20 14.72 -62.84 -19.62
C CYS A 20 14.16 -63.97 -20.48
N SER A 21 14.68 -64.13 -21.69
CA SER A 21 14.62 -65.39 -22.39
C SER A 21 15.84 -65.56 -23.33
N SER A 22 16.48 -66.69 -23.17
CA SER A 22 17.53 -67.31 -23.96
C SER A 22 18.99 -66.91 -23.67
N VAL A 23 19.60 -67.71 -22.82
CA VAL A 23 21.06 -67.81 -22.74
C VAL A 23 21.56 -68.44 -24.06
N ARG A 24 22.18 -67.63 -24.91
CA ARG A 24 23.17 -68.10 -25.87
C ARG A 24 24.57 -67.73 -25.38
N HIS A 25 25.46 -68.69 -25.36
CA HIS A 25 26.88 -68.44 -25.12
C HIS A 25 27.36 -67.39 -26.16
N ALA A 26 27.58 -66.19 -25.71
CA ALA A 26 28.31 -65.18 -26.42
C ALA A 26 29.67 -65.03 -25.69
N GLU A 27 30.73 -64.95 -26.48
CA GLU A 27 32.09 -64.69 -26.10
C GLU A 27 32.15 -63.59 -25.03
N SER A 28 33.01 -63.76 -24.02
CA SER A 28 33.24 -62.77 -22.96
C SER A 28 33.92 -61.55 -23.57
N ASP A 29 33.14 -60.65 -24.16
CA ASP A 29 33.62 -59.30 -24.44
C ASP A 29 33.87 -58.65 -23.06
N SER A 30 35.10 -58.54 -22.67
CA SER A 30 35.50 -57.77 -21.49
C SER A 30 35.13 -56.31 -21.75
N LEU A 31 34.18 -55.78 -20.91
CA LEU A 31 33.76 -54.38 -20.96
C LEU A 31 34.99 -53.49 -21.03
N SER A 32 34.98 -52.53 -21.93
CA SER A 32 36.03 -51.53 -21.99
C SER A 32 36.08 -50.74 -20.66
N ARG A 33 37.24 -50.14 -20.39
CA ARG A 33 37.40 -49.31 -19.17
C ARG A 33 36.36 -48.20 -19.09
N ALA A 34 36.02 -47.58 -20.23
CA ALA A 34 35.01 -46.54 -20.32
C ALA A 34 33.59 -47.04 -19.97
N GLU A 35 33.24 -48.27 -20.37
CA GLU A 35 31.96 -48.90 -19.98
C GLU A 35 31.91 -49.25 -18.49
N ILE A 36 33.01 -49.71 -17.90
CA ILE A 36 33.13 -49.96 -16.46
C ILE A 36 32.99 -48.66 -15.66
N ASP A 37 33.69 -47.59 -16.11
CA ASP A 37 33.61 -46.28 -15.47
C ASP A 37 32.20 -45.69 -15.58
N ALA A 38 31.50 -45.84 -16.71
CA ALA A 38 30.14 -45.42 -16.90
C ALA A 38 29.16 -46.19 -15.99
N TYR A 39 29.33 -47.53 -15.89
CA TYR A 39 28.54 -48.36 -14.99
C TYR A 39 28.76 -47.99 -13.51
N ALA A 40 29.98 -47.76 -13.12
CA ALA A 40 30.31 -47.34 -11.75
C ALA A 40 29.73 -45.98 -11.43
N ARG A 41 29.87 -45.00 -12.35
CA ARG A 41 29.22 -43.69 -12.23
C ARG A 41 27.74 -43.81 -11.96
N ASP A 42 27.03 -44.54 -12.82
CA ASP A 42 25.55 -44.66 -12.74
C ASP A 42 25.13 -45.43 -11.47
N HIS A 43 25.90 -46.46 -11.08
CA HIS A 43 25.66 -47.20 -9.82
C HIS A 43 25.77 -46.29 -8.60
N PHE A 44 26.87 -45.56 -8.47
CA PHE A 44 27.05 -44.65 -7.31
C PHE A 44 26.04 -43.53 -7.29
N TYR A 45 25.67 -43.00 -8.46
CA TYR A 45 24.62 -41.99 -8.56
C TYR A 45 23.27 -42.51 -8.09
N MET A 46 22.83 -43.67 -8.57
CA MET A 46 21.55 -44.26 -8.23
C MET A 46 21.45 -44.64 -6.76
N GLU A 47 22.51 -45.22 -6.20
CA GLU A 47 22.55 -45.55 -4.75
C GLU A 47 22.57 -44.25 -3.90
N GLY A 48 23.26 -43.20 -4.36
CA GLY A 48 23.24 -41.88 -3.73
C GLY A 48 21.83 -41.27 -3.70
N ILE A 49 21.11 -41.29 -4.84
CA ILE A 49 19.72 -40.81 -4.92
C ILE A 49 18.79 -41.63 -4.01
N LYS A 50 18.99 -42.92 -3.92
CA LYS A 50 18.23 -43.80 -3.00
C LYS A 50 18.45 -43.40 -1.52
N LEU A 51 19.70 -43.20 -1.12
CA LEU A 51 20.03 -42.73 0.23
C LEU A 51 19.45 -41.34 0.52
N TYR A 52 19.44 -40.46 -0.48
CA TYR A 52 18.78 -39.15 -0.37
C TYR A 52 17.28 -39.30 -0.03
N ASN A 53 16.59 -40.16 -0.75
CA ASN A 53 15.18 -40.41 -0.51
C ASN A 53 14.90 -41.08 0.86
N GLU A 54 15.90 -41.77 1.41
CA GLU A 54 15.89 -42.33 2.78
C GLU A 54 16.32 -41.26 3.84
N ALA A 55 16.51 -40.02 3.47
CA ALA A 55 16.99 -38.92 4.33
C ALA A 55 18.40 -39.14 4.95
N LYS A 56 19.21 -40.00 4.37
CA LYS A 56 20.62 -40.25 4.73
C LYS A 56 21.54 -39.33 3.95
N TYR A 57 21.46 -38.02 4.22
CA TYR A 57 22.02 -36.96 3.36
C TYR A 57 23.55 -37.02 3.22
N ASP A 58 24.29 -37.26 4.31
CA ASP A 58 25.77 -37.32 4.28
C ASP A 58 26.26 -38.45 3.39
N ALA A 59 25.72 -39.65 3.59
CA ALA A 59 26.08 -40.84 2.80
C ALA A 59 25.63 -40.66 1.32
N ALA A 60 24.52 -40.00 1.06
CA ALA A 60 24.05 -39.68 -0.26
C ALA A 60 25.03 -38.75 -0.96
N MET A 61 25.48 -37.69 -0.28
CA MET A 61 26.45 -36.72 -0.79
C MET A 61 27.81 -37.38 -1.14
N ASP A 62 28.30 -38.29 -0.27
CA ASP A 62 29.53 -39.03 -0.49
C ASP A 62 29.45 -39.87 -1.78
N LEU A 63 28.35 -40.62 -1.97
CA LEU A 63 28.18 -41.47 -3.15
C LEU A 63 28.02 -40.65 -4.43
N ILE A 64 27.25 -39.54 -4.39
CA ILE A 64 27.08 -38.66 -5.56
C ILE A 64 28.42 -37.96 -5.90
N SER A 65 29.19 -37.54 -4.89
CA SER A 65 30.51 -36.97 -5.10
C SER A 65 31.47 -38.01 -5.70
N HIS A 66 31.38 -39.28 -5.26
CA HIS A 66 32.17 -40.36 -5.83
C HIS A 66 31.77 -40.66 -7.29
N SER A 67 30.44 -40.64 -7.60
CA SER A 67 29.94 -40.73 -8.99
C SER A 67 30.58 -39.66 -9.88
N LEU A 68 30.68 -38.40 -9.37
CA LEU A 68 31.27 -37.29 -10.12
C LEU A 68 32.76 -37.52 -10.45
N SER A 69 33.48 -38.34 -9.68
CA SER A 69 34.90 -38.66 -9.97
C SER A 69 35.10 -39.49 -11.22
N TYR A 70 34.09 -40.24 -11.67
CA TYR A 70 34.10 -41.02 -12.92
C TYR A 70 33.73 -40.19 -14.15
N ASP A 71 32.89 -39.15 -13.97
CA ASP A 71 32.53 -38.22 -15.03
C ASP A 71 32.23 -36.84 -14.45
N THR A 72 33.21 -35.95 -14.48
CA THR A 72 33.13 -34.61 -13.93
C THR A 72 32.17 -33.68 -14.71
N ALA A 73 31.67 -34.12 -15.88
CA ALA A 73 30.74 -33.38 -16.72
C ALA A 73 29.33 -33.95 -16.69
N SER A 74 29.07 -35.00 -15.87
CA SER A 74 27.75 -35.58 -15.75
C SER A 74 26.73 -34.54 -15.21
N ALA A 75 25.85 -34.06 -16.09
CA ALA A 75 24.89 -33.03 -15.74
C ALA A 75 23.94 -33.43 -14.58
N PRO A 76 23.34 -34.64 -14.53
CA PRO A 76 22.51 -35.06 -13.40
C PRO A 76 23.28 -35.09 -12.08
N THR A 77 24.55 -35.58 -12.11
CA THR A 77 25.38 -35.67 -10.92
C THR A 77 25.77 -34.29 -10.41
N CYS A 78 26.18 -33.37 -11.31
CA CYS A 78 26.47 -31.97 -11.00
C CYS A 78 25.24 -31.26 -10.38
N TYR A 79 24.08 -31.44 -10.98
CA TYR A 79 22.86 -30.86 -10.48
C TYR A 79 22.47 -31.35 -9.09
N SER A 80 22.52 -32.68 -8.86
CA SER A 80 22.17 -33.27 -7.57
C SER A 80 23.13 -32.83 -6.47
N LEU A 81 24.43 -32.77 -6.75
CA LEU A 81 25.43 -32.32 -5.79
C LEU A 81 25.26 -30.83 -5.47
N ALA A 82 24.99 -29.98 -6.46
CA ALA A 82 24.69 -28.58 -6.25
C ALA A 82 23.43 -28.38 -5.41
N GLN A 83 22.39 -29.19 -5.67
CA GLN A 83 21.15 -29.16 -4.88
C GLN A 83 21.42 -29.52 -3.41
N PHE A 84 22.31 -30.47 -3.14
CA PHE A 84 22.75 -30.77 -1.78
C PHE A 84 23.39 -29.56 -1.10
N TYR A 85 24.38 -28.94 -1.72
CA TYR A 85 25.02 -27.74 -1.16
C TYR A 85 24.03 -26.61 -0.89
N MET A 86 23.04 -26.45 -1.77
CA MET A 86 22.02 -25.43 -1.61
C MET A 86 20.94 -25.79 -0.59
N SER A 87 20.78 -27.07 -0.22
CA SER A 87 19.79 -27.52 0.77
C SER A 87 20.30 -27.51 2.21
N MET A 88 21.57 -27.20 2.44
CA MET A 88 22.15 -27.15 3.78
C MET A 88 21.43 -26.11 4.64
N ARG A 89 21.20 -26.45 5.92
CA ARG A 89 20.51 -25.57 6.88
C ARG A 89 21.44 -24.48 7.45
N ASP A 90 22.73 -24.77 7.51
CA ASP A 90 23.73 -23.84 8.03
C ASP A 90 24.10 -22.81 6.96
N ARG A 91 23.78 -21.55 7.24
CA ARG A 91 24.04 -20.42 6.33
C ARG A 91 25.54 -20.28 5.99
N ALA A 92 26.41 -20.50 6.94
CA ALA A 92 27.87 -20.40 6.70
C ALA A 92 28.36 -21.48 5.73
N LEU A 93 27.78 -22.71 5.80
CA LEU A 93 28.07 -23.77 4.84
C LEU A 93 27.50 -23.46 3.45
N VAL A 94 26.29 -22.93 3.38
CA VAL A 94 25.69 -22.50 2.09
C VAL A 94 26.58 -21.44 1.42
N GLU A 95 27.02 -20.44 2.17
CA GLU A 95 27.90 -19.38 1.67
C GLU A 95 29.24 -19.95 1.21
N LYS A 96 29.85 -20.84 2.02
CA LYS A 96 31.12 -21.53 1.69
C LYS A 96 31.05 -22.33 0.40
N TYR A 97 29.94 -23.02 0.12
CA TYR A 97 29.79 -23.91 -1.02
C TYR A 97 29.03 -23.30 -2.20
N SER A 98 28.61 -22.04 -2.11
CA SER A 98 27.86 -21.35 -3.18
C SER A 98 28.62 -21.29 -4.49
N GLY A 99 29.94 -21.00 -4.46
CA GLY A 99 30.81 -21.00 -5.64
C GLY A 99 30.99 -22.39 -6.24
N THR A 100 31.08 -23.44 -5.39
CA THR A 100 31.15 -24.82 -5.85
C THR A 100 29.82 -25.24 -6.51
N ALA A 101 28.69 -24.89 -5.91
CA ALA A 101 27.36 -25.14 -6.48
C ALA A 101 27.20 -24.43 -7.83
N GLU A 102 27.67 -23.18 -7.96
CA GLU A 102 27.68 -22.42 -9.22
C GLU A 102 28.46 -23.16 -10.32
N SER A 103 29.69 -23.59 -10.03
CA SER A 103 30.53 -24.28 -10.99
C SER A 103 29.89 -25.58 -11.48
N LEU A 104 29.28 -26.34 -10.59
CA LEU A 104 28.55 -27.57 -10.91
C LEU A 104 27.32 -27.28 -11.78
N LEU A 105 26.53 -26.27 -11.44
CA LEU A 105 25.34 -25.87 -12.21
C LEU A 105 25.67 -25.31 -13.58
N LEU A 106 26.76 -24.54 -13.69
CA LEU A 106 27.24 -24.08 -14.99
C LEU A 106 27.68 -25.27 -15.86
N THR A 107 28.25 -26.33 -15.26
CA THR A 107 28.59 -27.56 -15.98
C THR A 107 27.31 -28.27 -16.43
N ALA A 108 26.30 -28.43 -15.56
CA ALA A 108 25.05 -29.05 -15.91
C ALA A 108 24.33 -28.29 -17.04
N VAL A 109 24.26 -26.96 -16.97
CA VAL A 109 23.63 -26.09 -17.99
C VAL A 109 24.39 -26.17 -19.32
N ARG A 110 25.74 -26.32 -19.33
CA ARG A 110 26.52 -26.48 -20.56
C ARG A 110 26.22 -27.79 -21.25
N GLN A 111 26.03 -28.87 -20.49
CA GLN A 111 25.75 -30.20 -21.04
C GLN A 111 24.30 -30.33 -21.54
N ASP A 112 23.34 -29.72 -20.86
CA ASP A 112 21.96 -29.70 -21.28
C ASP A 112 21.38 -28.28 -21.12
N PRO A 113 21.60 -27.42 -22.14
CA PRO A 113 21.19 -26.01 -22.07
C PRO A 113 19.67 -25.78 -22.02
N ASP A 114 18.89 -26.78 -22.44
CA ASP A 114 17.43 -26.69 -22.50
C ASP A 114 16.77 -27.15 -21.20
N ASN A 115 17.54 -27.68 -20.27
CA ASN A 115 17.01 -28.18 -19.02
C ASN A 115 16.60 -27.04 -18.09
N TYR A 116 15.31 -26.90 -17.90
CA TYR A 116 14.70 -25.92 -17.02
C TYR A 116 15.23 -25.98 -15.59
N TRP A 117 15.35 -27.18 -15.01
CA TRP A 117 15.71 -27.35 -13.61
C TRP A 117 17.14 -26.89 -13.31
N TYR A 118 18.06 -27.11 -14.25
CA TYR A 118 19.46 -26.69 -14.08
C TYR A 118 19.59 -25.18 -14.05
N ARG A 119 18.92 -24.48 -14.99
CA ARG A 119 18.92 -23.01 -15.04
C ARG A 119 18.20 -22.40 -13.86
N ARG A 120 17.04 -22.95 -13.48
CA ARG A 120 16.28 -22.47 -12.33
C ARG A 120 17.09 -22.57 -11.03
N LEU A 121 17.79 -23.67 -10.81
CA LEU A 121 18.62 -23.84 -9.63
C LEU A 121 19.83 -22.91 -9.65
N LEU A 122 20.43 -22.66 -10.82
CA LEU A 122 21.50 -21.69 -11.00
C LEU A 122 21.02 -20.25 -10.68
N ALA A 123 19.85 -19.86 -11.17
CA ALA A 123 19.23 -18.58 -10.83
C ALA A 123 19.04 -18.43 -9.31
N LEU A 124 18.49 -19.45 -8.66
CA LEU A 124 18.32 -19.45 -7.20
C LEU A 124 19.66 -19.35 -6.45
N ASN A 125 20.73 -19.96 -6.98
CA ASN A 125 22.06 -19.84 -6.39
C ASN A 125 22.60 -18.40 -6.52
N TYR A 126 22.36 -17.73 -7.65
CA TYR A 126 22.72 -16.33 -7.84
C TYR A 126 21.96 -15.40 -6.89
N LEU A 127 20.65 -15.60 -6.70
CA LEU A 127 19.85 -14.81 -5.75
C LEU A 127 20.39 -14.94 -4.32
N ARG A 128 20.81 -16.14 -3.89
CA ARG A 128 21.43 -16.34 -2.57
C ARG A 128 22.77 -15.61 -2.41
N GLN A 129 23.46 -15.35 -3.51
CA GLN A 129 24.71 -14.60 -3.55
C GLN A 129 24.47 -13.09 -3.72
N ASN A 130 23.23 -12.61 -3.69
CA ASN A 130 22.83 -11.23 -3.99
C ASN A 130 23.25 -10.78 -5.41
N ARG A 131 23.32 -11.72 -6.35
CA ARG A 131 23.64 -11.49 -7.77
C ARG A 131 22.37 -11.51 -8.60
N GLN A 132 21.54 -10.50 -8.40
CA GLN A 132 20.19 -10.42 -8.97
C GLN A 132 20.22 -10.42 -10.50
N GLN A 133 21.12 -9.66 -11.14
CA GLN A 133 21.21 -9.60 -12.60
C GLN A 133 21.55 -10.96 -13.22
N ASP A 134 22.48 -11.68 -12.63
CA ASP A 134 22.82 -13.03 -13.12
C ASP A 134 21.64 -14.01 -13.01
N ALA A 135 20.80 -13.85 -11.98
CA ALA A 135 19.58 -14.63 -11.83
C ALA A 135 18.53 -14.25 -12.89
N ILE A 136 18.31 -12.96 -13.14
CA ILE A 136 17.43 -12.44 -14.21
C ILE A 136 17.85 -13.03 -15.55
N ASP A 137 19.13 -13.02 -15.88
CA ASP A 137 19.65 -13.57 -17.14
C ASP A 137 19.32 -15.06 -17.31
N GLN A 138 19.38 -15.85 -16.22
CA GLN A 138 18.98 -17.26 -16.28
C GLN A 138 17.46 -17.44 -16.47
N TYR A 139 16.65 -16.63 -15.78
CA TYR A 139 15.20 -16.69 -15.94
C TYR A 139 14.74 -16.20 -17.33
N GLU A 140 15.36 -15.15 -17.87
CA GLU A 140 15.11 -14.71 -19.25
C GLU A 140 15.44 -15.81 -20.27
N GLU A 141 16.54 -16.53 -20.06
CA GLU A 141 16.90 -17.64 -20.92
C GLU A 141 15.92 -18.81 -20.79
N ILE A 142 15.34 -19.06 -19.62
CA ILE A 142 14.23 -20.02 -19.46
C ILE A 142 13.03 -19.60 -20.29
N ILE A 143 12.60 -18.32 -20.19
CA ILE A 143 11.46 -17.80 -20.92
C ILE A 143 11.70 -17.77 -22.44
N ARG A 144 12.94 -17.52 -22.86
CA ARG A 144 13.31 -17.58 -24.27
C ARG A 144 13.14 -18.98 -24.86
N ARG A 145 13.47 -20.02 -24.09
CA ARG A 145 13.37 -21.44 -24.49
C ARG A 145 12.00 -22.04 -24.27
N SER A 146 11.33 -21.61 -23.22
CA SER A 146 10.01 -22.11 -22.79
C SER A 146 9.03 -20.93 -22.55
N PRO A 147 8.46 -20.37 -23.64
CA PRO A 147 7.71 -19.11 -23.58
C PRO A 147 6.43 -19.10 -22.73
N GLY A 148 5.88 -20.25 -22.42
CA GLY A 148 4.61 -20.40 -21.68
C GLY A 148 4.78 -20.63 -20.16
N ARG A 149 5.96 -20.36 -19.59
CA ARG A 149 6.21 -20.56 -18.16
C ARG A 149 5.73 -19.35 -17.35
N THR A 150 4.44 -19.35 -16.99
CA THR A 150 3.81 -18.26 -16.24
C THR A 150 4.41 -18.10 -14.85
N ASP A 151 4.83 -19.18 -14.20
CA ASP A 151 5.56 -19.16 -12.91
C ASP A 151 6.88 -18.34 -12.99
N ILE A 152 7.59 -18.43 -14.11
CA ILE A 152 8.83 -17.69 -14.30
C ILE A 152 8.58 -16.24 -14.70
N LEU A 153 7.53 -15.97 -15.46
CA LEU A 153 7.16 -14.58 -15.77
C LEU A 153 6.86 -13.79 -14.52
N MET A 154 6.10 -14.34 -13.57
CA MET A 154 5.85 -13.66 -12.29
C MET A 154 7.10 -13.52 -11.42
N THR A 155 7.99 -14.53 -11.44
CA THR A 155 9.30 -14.41 -10.76
C THR A 155 10.13 -13.27 -11.35
N LEU A 156 10.19 -13.15 -12.69
CA LEU A 156 10.89 -12.06 -13.38
C LEU A 156 10.27 -10.69 -13.09
N ALA A 157 8.93 -10.60 -13.07
CA ALA A 157 8.25 -9.35 -12.72
C ALA A 157 8.70 -8.86 -11.33
N GLY A 158 8.67 -9.74 -10.30
CA GLY A 158 9.15 -9.38 -8.97
C GLY A 158 10.63 -8.97 -8.91
N LEU A 159 11.49 -9.64 -9.69
CA LEU A 159 12.91 -9.28 -9.74
C LEU A 159 13.16 -7.93 -10.46
N TYR A 160 12.37 -7.62 -11.49
CA TYR A 160 12.45 -6.33 -12.17
C TYR A 160 11.89 -5.20 -11.30
N ASP A 161 10.81 -5.44 -10.56
CA ASP A 161 10.27 -4.49 -9.56
C ASP A 161 11.32 -4.15 -8.49
N GLU A 162 11.93 -5.18 -7.88
CA GLU A 162 13.04 -4.99 -6.91
C GLU A 162 14.24 -4.23 -7.50
N ALA A 163 14.49 -4.36 -8.80
CA ALA A 163 15.54 -3.64 -9.51
C ALA A 163 15.13 -2.23 -9.95
N GLY A 164 13.85 -1.87 -9.87
CA GLY A 164 13.30 -0.63 -10.41
C GLY A 164 13.28 -0.57 -11.94
N ASP A 165 13.35 -1.72 -12.62
CA ASP A 165 13.30 -1.84 -14.08
C ASP A 165 11.86 -2.05 -14.56
N TYR A 166 11.06 -1.01 -14.42
CA TYR A 166 9.64 -1.04 -14.70
C TYR A 166 9.30 -1.30 -16.18
N GLU A 167 10.22 -0.99 -17.10
CA GLU A 167 10.04 -1.29 -18.53
C GLU A 167 10.06 -2.80 -18.78
N ASN A 168 11.02 -3.51 -18.23
CA ASN A 168 11.12 -4.96 -18.34
C ASN A 168 10.05 -5.67 -17.51
N GLU A 169 9.72 -5.15 -16.33
CA GLU A 169 8.59 -5.65 -15.54
C GLU A 169 7.29 -5.59 -16.35
N LEU A 170 6.94 -4.43 -16.90
CA LEU A 170 5.75 -4.25 -17.73
C LEU A 170 5.74 -5.20 -18.95
N ARG A 171 6.91 -5.41 -19.56
CA ARG A 171 7.07 -6.34 -20.69
C ARG A 171 6.68 -7.77 -20.31
N VAL A 172 7.12 -8.26 -19.14
CA VAL A 172 6.81 -9.62 -18.68
C VAL A 172 5.37 -9.74 -18.19
N LEU A 173 4.82 -8.72 -17.51
CA LEU A 173 3.42 -8.66 -17.08
C LEU A 173 2.46 -8.67 -18.29
N LYS A 174 2.75 -7.91 -19.34
CA LYS A 174 1.97 -7.96 -20.59
C LYS A 174 2.03 -9.32 -21.27
N ARG A 175 3.16 -10.00 -21.16
CA ARG A 175 3.29 -11.35 -21.69
C ARG A 175 2.51 -12.36 -20.85
N TYR A 176 2.54 -12.25 -19.54
CA TYR A 176 1.76 -13.06 -18.61
C TYR A 176 0.25 -12.95 -18.94
N GLY A 177 -0.28 -11.74 -19.06
CA GLY A 177 -1.68 -11.47 -19.38
C GLY A 177 -2.14 -11.93 -20.79
N LYS A 178 -1.22 -12.41 -21.66
CA LYS A 178 -1.57 -13.10 -22.91
C LYS A 178 -1.73 -14.62 -22.75
N LEU A 179 -1.27 -15.17 -21.64
CA LEU A 179 -1.24 -16.59 -21.33
C LEU A 179 -2.27 -16.97 -20.27
N GLU A 180 -2.55 -16.07 -19.39
CA GLU A 180 -3.47 -16.21 -18.26
C GLU A 180 -4.53 -15.10 -18.29
N ASP A 181 -5.61 -15.27 -17.55
CA ASP A 181 -6.65 -14.25 -17.43
C ASP A 181 -6.09 -12.98 -16.75
N VAL A 182 -6.52 -11.83 -17.25
CA VAL A 182 -6.14 -10.53 -16.70
C VAL A 182 -7.09 -10.18 -15.56
N ASP A 183 -6.62 -10.34 -14.34
CA ASP A 183 -7.32 -9.95 -13.12
C ASP A 183 -6.96 -8.50 -12.68
N ASP A 184 -7.62 -8.03 -11.63
CA ASP A 184 -7.43 -6.68 -11.11
C ASP A 184 -6.01 -6.48 -10.53
N GLU A 185 -5.40 -7.56 -9.98
CA GLU A 185 -4.04 -7.51 -9.46
C GLU A 185 -3.02 -7.25 -10.57
N LEU A 186 -3.15 -7.98 -11.70
CA LEU A 186 -2.28 -7.79 -12.87
C LEU A 186 -2.43 -6.39 -13.47
N LYS A 187 -3.66 -5.87 -13.54
CA LYS A 187 -3.92 -4.49 -14.01
C LYS A 187 -3.27 -3.49 -13.09
N PHE A 188 -3.40 -3.67 -11.77
CA PHE A 188 -2.79 -2.79 -10.78
C PHE A 188 -1.26 -2.79 -10.87
N GLN A 189 -0.61 -3.95 -11.01
CA GLN A 189 0.85 -4.03 -11.20
C GLN A 189 1.28 -3.27 -12.48
N ARG A 190 0.58 -3.45 -13.59
CA ARG A 190 0.87 -2.70 -14.83
C ARG A 190 0.62 -1.20 -14.68
N PHE A 191 -0.43 -0.82 -13.96
CA PHE A 191 -0.69 0.57 -13.59
C PHE A 191 0.48 1.17 -12.82
N VAL A 192 1.00 0.47 -11.81
CA VAL A 192 2.16 0.92 -11.03
C VAL A 192 3.39 1.11 -11.91
N CYS A 193 3.69 0.15 -12.82
CA CYS A 193 4.79 0.29 -13.78
C CYS A 193 4.65 1.57 -14.61
N TYR A 194 3.46 1.84 -15.15
CA TYR A 194 3.21 3.04 -15.94
C TYR A 194 3.37 4.33 -15.11
N LEU A 195 2.91 4.34 -13.86
CA LEU A 195 3.11 5.48 -12.95
C LEU A 195 4.59 5.74 -12.72
N GLN A 196 5.38 4.71 -12.43
CA GLN A 196 6.82 4.83 -12.16
C GLN A 196 7.60 5.28 -13.41
N MET A 197 7.14 4.90 -14.59
CA MET A 197 7.71 5.34 -15.86
C MET A 197 7.26 6.75 -16.28
N GLY A 198 6.27 7.34 -15.58
CA GLY A 198 5.68 8.63 -15.94
C GLY A 198 4.75 8.57 -17.16
N GLU A 199 4.34 7.37 -17.58
CA GLU A 199 3.41 7.15 -18.69
C GLU A 199 1.95 7.24 -18.20
N LEU A 200 1.55 8.44 -17.75
CA LEU A 200 0.31 8.66 -17.00
C LEU A 200 -0.97 8.39 -17.82
N ASP A 201 -0.97 8.64 -19.12
CA ASP A 201 -2.09 8.27 -20.00
C ASP A 201 -2.26 6.75 -20.07
N SER A 202 -1.15 6.02 -20.16
CA SER A 202 -1.19 4.54 -20.13
C SER A 202 -1.68 4.02 -18.78
N ALA A 203 -1.25 4.64 -17.69
CA ALA A 203 -1.74 4.35 -16.34
C ALA A 203 -3.25 4.58 -16.22
N TYR A 204 -3.76 5.68 -16.78
CA TYR A 204 -5.21 5.94 -16.80
C TYR A 204 -6.00 4.81 -17.45
N TYR A 205 -5.55 4.29 -18.62
CA TYR A 205 -6.24 3.20 -19.30
C TYR A 205 -6.15 1.84 -18.59
N GLU A 206 -5.17 1.63 -17.71
CA GLU A 206 -5.13 0.43 -16.85
C GLU A 206 -6.01 0.58 -15.61
N SER A 207 -6.32 1.81 -15.19
CA SER A 207 -7.18 2.07 -14.04
C SER A 207 -8.66 1.93 -14.43
N GLU A 208 -9.35 0.93 -13.89
CA GLU A 208 -10.79 0.78 -14.10
C GLU A 208 -11.62 1.82 -13.35
N LYS A 209 -11.08 2.36 -12.27
CA LYS A 209 -11.73 3.28 -11.33
C LYS A 209 -10.79 4.42 -10.95
N PRO A 210 -10.59 5.38 -11.83
CA PRO A 210 -9.62 6.46 -11.59
C PRO A 210 -9.84 7.22 -10.28
N ALA A 211 -11.10 7.42 -9.86
CA ALA A 211 -11.43 8.08 -8.59
C ALA A 211 -10.88 7.33 -7.37
N GLU A 212 -11.08 6.00 -7.31
CA GLU A 212 -10.58 5.16 -6.20
C GLU A 212 -9.04 5.13 -6.20
N VAL A 213 -8.43 5.11 -7.37
CA VAL A 213 -6.96 5.14 -7.53
C VAL A 213 -6.37 6.47 -7.06
N ILE A 214 -6.96 7.61 -7.44
CA ILE A 214 -6.52 8.93 -6.96
C ILE A 214 -6.60 8.99 -5.44
N GLU A 215 -7.70 8.52 -4.85
CA GLU A 215 -7.88 8.49 -3.41
C GLU A 215 -6.84 7.61 -2.71
N LEU A 216 -6.56 6.42 -3.27
CA LEU A 216 -5.52 5.51 -2.76
C LEU A 216 -4.14 6.17 -2.78
N LEU A 217 -3.75 6.78 -3.90
CA LEU A 217 -2.46 7.47 -4.02
C LEU A 217 -2.32 8.60 -2.99
N MET A 218 -3.34 9.44 -2.84
CA MET A 218 -3.33 10.55 -1.90
C MET A 218 -3.35 10.10 -0.44
N ASN A 219 -4.06 9.02 -0.10
CA ASN A 219 -4.03 8.43 1.22
C ASN A 219 -2.64 7.86 1.53
N THR A 220 -2.01 7.17 0.57
CA THR A 220 -0.63 6.68 0.70
C THR A 220 0.35 7.82 0.95
N VAL A 221 0.25 8.92 0.22
CA VAL A 221 1.09 10.12 0.45
C VAL A 221 0.89 10.66 1.88
N ARG A 222 -0.35 10.74 2.35
CA ARG A 222 -0.65 11.23 3.70
C ARG A 222 -0.02 10.32 4.76
N ASP A 223 -0.22 9.01 4.65
CA ASP A 223 0.32 8.04 5.59
C ASP A 223 1.86 8.06 5.59
N MET A 224 2.49 8.18 4.43
CA MET A 224 3.94 8.35 4.32
C MET A 224 4.41 9.65 4.99
N LEU A 225 3.70 10.77 4.84
CA LEU A 225 4.03 12.04 5.47
C LEU A 225 3.93 11.99 6.99
N GLU A 226 2.93 11.29 7.51
CA GLU A 226 2.75 11.11 8.97
C GLU A 226 3.87 10.28 9.60
N HIS A 227 4.48 9.35 8.85
CA HIS A 227 5.53 8.44 9.31
C HIS A 227 6.93 8.80 8.81
N ALA A 228 7.10 9.93 8.11
CA ALA A 228 8.37 10.35 7.52
C ALA A 228 9.38 10.82 8.60
N GLU A 229 10.31 9.94 8.98
CA GLU A 229 11.35 10.23 9.97
C GLU A 229 12.60 10.83 9.33
N THR A 230 12.97 10.39 8.13
CA THR A 230 14.20 10.79 7.44
C THR A 230 13.98 11.81 6.34
N GLN A 231 15.05 12.46 5.87
CA GLN A 231 15.00 13.34 4.70
C GLN A 231 14.68 12.55 3.42
N LEU A 232 15.13 11.30 3.33
CA LEU A 232 14.83 10.43 2.19
C LEU A 232 13.34 10.08 2.13
N ASP A 233 12.70 9.78 3.28
CA ASP A 233 11.27 9.51 3.34
C ASP A 233 10.46 10.70 2.83
N ARG A 234 10.83 11.91 3.25
CA ARG A 234 10.18 13.16 2.79
C ARG A 234 10.35 13.41 1.29
N LEU A 235 11.52 13.04 0.72
CA LEU A 235 11.76 13.16 -0.70
C LEU A 235 10.89 12.18 -1.49
N ASN A 236 10.78 10.93 -1.01
CA ASN A 236 9.91 9.91 -1.61
C ASN A 236 8.44 10.33 -1.55
N CYS A 237 7.96 10.85 -0.40
CA CYS A 237 6.61 11.42 -0.27
C CYS A 237 6.38 12.52 -1.30
N ARG A 238 7.34 13.40 -1.50
CA ARG A 238 7.23 14.50 -2.45
C ARG A 238 7.13 13.98 -3.88
N SER A 239 7.95 13.02 -4.25
CA SER A 239 7.91 12.40 -5.58
C SER A 239 6.56 11.75 -5.87
N LEU A 240 6.03 10.97 -4.92
CA LEU A 240 4.72 10.34 -5.06
C LEU A 240 3.58 11.38 -5.12
N LEU A 241 3.68 12.47 -4.34
CA LEU A 241 2.71 13.57 -4.40
C LEU A 241 2.69 14.23 -5.78
N ASP A 242 3.87 14.51 -6.34
CA ASP A 242 3.98 15.15 -7.67
C ASP A 242 3.43 14.23 -8.78
N ILE A 243 3.68 12.93 -8.71
CA ILE A 243 3.09 11.92 -9.60
C ILE A 243 1.55 11.89 -9.44
N SER A 244 1.06 11.83 -8.20
CA SER A 244 -0.38 11.81 -7.91
C SER A 244 -1.11 13.04 -8.43
N MET A 245 -0.51 14.22 -8.26
CA MET A 245 -1.05 15.48 -8.81
C MET A 245 -1.08 15.48 -10.34
N SER A 246 -0.05 14.96 -10.98
CA SER A 246 0.03 14.85 -12.43
C SER A 246 -0.97 13.83 -12.98
N PHE A 247 -1.20 12.72 -12.25
CA PHE A 247 -2.25 11.76 -12.60
C PHE A 247 -3.65 12.37 -12.48
N CYS A 248 -3.93 13.23 -11.49
CA CYS A 248 -5.16 14.01 -11.43
C CYS A 248 -5.37 14.90 -12.67
N ASP A 249 -4.30 15.46 -13.23
CA ASP A 249 -4.41 16.24 -14.48
C ASP A 249 -4.82 15.37 -15.66
N VAL A 250 -4.24 14.20 -15.82
CA VAL A 250 -4.61 13.24 -16.86
C VAL A 250 -6.06 12.81 -16.70
N VAL A 251 -6.45 12.39 -15.48
CA VAL A 251 -7.84 11.99 -15.21
C VAL A 251 -8.81 13.13 -15.51
N SER A 252 -8.54 14.36 -15.07
CA SER A 252 -9.42 15.52 -15.36
C SER A 252 -9.43 15.94 -16.83
N ALA A 253 -8.46 15.49 -17.64
CA ALA A 253 -8.47 15.68 -19.08
C ALA A 253 -9.36 14.67 -19.80
N HIS A 254 -9.36 13.41 -19.34
CA HIS A 254 -10.20 12.33 -19.88
C HIS A 254 -11.63 12.38 -19.34
N GLU A 255 -11.79 12.68 -18.05
CA GLU A 255 -13.07 12.77 -17.31
C GLU A 255 -13.21 14.17 -16.67
N PRO A 256 -13.59 15.19 -17.45
CA PRO A 256 -13.60 16.56 -16.93
C PRO A 256 -14.62 16.85 -15.83
N ASP A 257 -15.63 16.00 -15.66
CA ASP A 257 -16.68 16.08 -14.65
C ASP A 257 -16.40 15.22 -13.42
N LEU A 258 -15.28 14.46 -13.40
CA LEU A 258 -14.89 13.67 -12.22
C LEU A 258 -14.40 14.59 -11.09
N MET A 259 -15.27 14.80 -10.09
CA MET A 259 -15.04 15.70 -8.94
C MET A 259 -13.76 15.34 -8.17
N GLU A 260 -13.47 14.06 -8.03
CA GLU A 260 -12.39 13.54 -7.20
C GLU A 260 -11.00 14.05 -7.66
N ALA A 261 -10.79 14.20 -8.97
CA ALA A 261 -9.53 14.73 -9.51
C ALA A 261 -9.25 16.17 -9.04
N TYR A 262 -10.31 17.02 -8.99
CA TYR A 262 -10.18 18.38 -8.49
C TYR A 262 -10.03 18.44 -6.98
N ARG A 263 -10.80 17.61 -6.28
CA ARG A 263 -10.81 17.53 -4.81
C ARG A 263 -9.43 17.14 -4.28
N GLN A 264 -8.91 16.02 -4.72
CA GLN A 264 -7.66 15.48 -4.20
C GLN A 264 -6.44 16.34 -4.57
N LYS A 265 -6.39 16.83 -5.81
CA LYS A 265 -5.31 17.74 -6.20
C LYS A 265 -5.37 19.07 -5.45
N SER A 266 -6.58 19.57 -5.10
CA SER A 266 -6.69 20.78 -4.29
C SER A 266 -6.20 20.57 -2.86
N ILE A 267 -6.42 19.38 -2.29
CA ILE A 267 -5.84 18.98 -0.99
C ILE A 267 -4.31 19.02 -1.08
N ALA A 268 -3.72 18.46 -2.12
CA ALA A 268 -2.28 18.49 -2.33
C ALA A 268 -1.72 19.91 -2.38
N TYR A 269 -2.36 20.79 -3.14
CA TYR A 269 -1.96 22.22 -3.20
C TYR A 269 -2.07 22.87 -1.81
N PHE A 270 -3.13 22.59 -1.05
CA PHE A 270 -3.32 23.17 0.27
C PHE A 270 -2.25 22.68 1.26
N TRP A 271 -1.87 21.40 1.24
CA TRP A 271 -0.75 20.86 2.03
C TRP A 271 0.59 21.52 1.69
N LEU A 272 0.76 21.92 0.42
CA LEU A 272 1.96 22.61 -0.03
C LEU A 272 1.95 24.13 0.27
N GLY A 273 0.88 24.65 0.89
CA GLY A 273 0.69 26.08 1.12
C GLY A 273 0.38 26.88 -0.15
N GLN A 274 0.09 26.22 -1.26
CA GLN A 274 -0.29 26.81 -2.56
C GLN A 274 -1.80 27.10 -2.57
N ASN A 275 -2.24 27.96 -1.66
CA ASN A 275 -3.64 28.18 -1.36
C ASN A 275 -4.43 28.76 -2.56
N ASP A 276 -3.83 29.66 -3.33
CA ASP A 276 -4.48 30.24 -4.51
C ASP A 276 -4.68 29.19 -5.60
N ASP A 277 -3.72 28.27 -5.80
CA ASP A 277 -3.83 27.18 -6.77
C ASP A 277 -4.94 26.19 -6.34
N ALA A 278 -5.02 25.87 -5.04
CA ALA A 278 -6.10 25.05 -4.49
C ALA A 278 -7.48 25.65 -4.76
N LEU A 279 -7.67 26.94 -4.44
CA LEU A 279 -8.93 27.65 -4.64
C LEU A 279 -9.31 27.79 -6.12
N ASN A 280 -8.33 28.08 -6.98
CA ASN A 280 -8.54 28.18 -8.43
C ASN A 280 -8.93 26.84 -9.03
N LEU A 281 -8.32 25.75 -8.56
CA LEU A 281 -8.63 24.41 -9.02
C LEU A 281 -10.05 24.00 -8.64
N LEU A 282 -10.49 24.26 -7.38
CA LEU A 282 -11.87 24.04 -6.96
C LEU A 282 -12.87 24.87 -7.79
N ALA A 283 -12.53 26.13 -8.08
CA ALA A 283 -13.35 26.98 -8.95
C ALA A 283 -13.46 26.42 -10.38
N LYS A 284 -12.39 25.83 -10.91
CA LYS A 284 -12.40 25.12 -12.21
C LYS A 284 -13.28 23.87 -12.15
N GLY A 285 -13.15 23.06 -11.09
CA GLY A 285 -13.97 21.87 -10.88
C GLY A 285 -15.46 22.20 -10.84
N LEU A 286 -15.86 23.24 -10.09
CA LEU A 286 -17.25 23.72 -10.01
C LEU A 286 -17.86 24.11 -11.36
N GLN A 287 -17.05 24.46 -12.36
CA GLN A 287 -17.52 24.74 -13.73
C GLN A 287 -17.69 23.47 -14.57
N LYS A 288 -17.12 22.35 -14.13
CA LYS A 288 -17.06 21.10 -14.88
C LYS A 288 -18.01 20.05 -14.37
N VAL A 289 -18.09 19.88 -13.02
CA VAL A 289 -18.97 18.88 -12.42
C VAL A 289 -20.44 19.19 -12.68
N GLN A 290 -21.23 18.14 -12.92
CA GLN A 290 -22.65 18.27 -13.27
C GLN A 290 -23.57 18.00 -12.07
N SER A 291 -23.21 17.03 -11.24
CA SER A 291 -24.00 16.57 -10.09
C SER A 291 -24.13 17.66 -9.03
N ASP A 292 -25.31 17.83 -8.46
CA ASP A 292 -25.53 18.74 -7.34
C ASP A 292 -24.76 18.30 -6.09
N ALA A 293 -24.59 16.98 -5.88
CA ALA A 293 -23.79 16.44 -4.79
C ALA A 293 -22.31 16.84 -4.93
N ASP A 294 -21.74 16.76 -6.13
CA ASP A 294 -20.36 17.15 -6.38
C ASP A 294 -20.15 18.67 -6.23
N LYS A 295 -21.11 19.46 -6.69
CA LYS A 295 -21.08 20.92 -6.48
C LYS A 295 -21.12 21.25 -4.99
N ALA A 296 -22.00 20.61 -4.22
CA ALA A 296 -22.08 20.79 -2.77
C ALA A 296 -20.75 20.44 -2.10
N ALA A 297 -20.14 19.30 -2.47
CA ALA A 297 -18.84 18.88 -1.93
C ALA A 297 -17.72 19.87 -2.21
N LEU A 298 -17.61 20.35 -3.45
CA LEU A 298 -16.56 21.32 -3.82
C LEU A 298 -16.79 22.72 -3.19
N TYR A 299 -18.04 23.18 -3.09
CA TYR A 299 -18.35 24.43 -2.38
C TYR A 299 -18.04 24.31 -0.88
N SER A 300 -18.43 23.20 -0.23
CA SER A 300 -18.11 22.95 1.17
C SER A 300 -16.60 23.00 1.42
N MET A 301 -15.83 22.27 0.62
CA MET A 301 -14.38 22.26 0.74
C MET A 301 -13.75 23.64 0.52
N ARG A 302 -14.21 24.38 -0.47
CA ARG A 302 -13.68 25.73 -0.73
C ARG A 302 -14.08 26.71 0.38
N GLY A 303 -15.24 26.54 0.97
CA GLY A 303 -15.69 27.26 2.17
C GLY A 303 -14.74 27.01 3.35
N ASP A 304 -14.38 25.75 3.62
CA ASP A 304 -13.42 25.39 4.67
C ASP A 304 -12.03 26.00 4.42
N TYR A 305 -11.59 26.04 3.18
CA TYR A 305 -10.32 26.72 2.83
C TYR A 305 -10.41 28.23 3.04
N TYR A 306 -11.52 28.89 2.66
CA TYR A 306 -11.75 30.30 2.95
C TYR A 306 -11.79 30.56 4.45
N HIS A 307 -12.36 29.67 5.26
CA HIS A 307 -12.32 29.77 6.71
C HIS A 307 -10.87 29.76 7.22
N THR A 308 -10.08 28.76 6.84
CA THR A 308 -8.67 28.63 7.23
C THR A 308 -7.83 29.86 6.85
N LEU A 309 -8.17 30.49 5.72
CA LEU A 309 -7.52 31.70 5.22
C LEU A 309 -8.10 33.01 5.80
N GLY A 310 -9.06 32.93 6.73
CA GLY A 310 -9.71 34.08 7.35
C GLY A 310 -10.62 34.91 6.41
N GLN A 311 -11.03 34.35 5.26
CA GLN A 311 -11.87 35.00 4.27
C GLN A 311 -13.37 34.75 4.53
N LYS A 312 -13.87 35.27 5.64
CA LYS A 312 -15.19 34.95 6.22
C LYS A 312 -16.35 35.12 5.24
N GLU A 313 -16.41 36.22 4.51
CA GLU A 313 -17.55 36.48 3.59
C GLU A 313 -17.60 35.47 2.43
N LYS A 314 -16.44 35.05 1.93
CA LYS A 314 -16.37 34.01 0.90
C LYS A 314 -16.74 32.64 1.44
N MET A 315 -16.31 32.31 2.67
CA MET A 315 -16.71 31.12 3.39
C MET A 315 -18.24 31.03 3.50
N PHE A 316 -18.89 32.11 3.97
CA PHE A 316 -20.35 32.13 4.09
C PHE A 316 -21.06 31.97 2.75
N ALA A 317 -20.56 32.61 1.67
CA ALA A 317 -21.12 32.48 0.35
C ALA A 317 -21.02 31.05 -0.21
N ASP A 318 -19.92 30.38 0.06
CA ASP A 318 -19.73 28.99 -0.35
C ASP A 318 -20.58 28.01 0.47
N TYR A 319 -20.74 28.24 1.78
CA TYR A 319 -21.66 27.45 2.59
C TYR A 319 -23.15 27.69 2.19
N ASP A 320 -23.55 28.90 1.84
CA ASP A 320 -24.87 29.14 1.26
C ASP A 320 -25.06 28.36 -0.04
N SER A 321 -24.00 28.31 -0.90
CA SER A 321 -24.02 27.53 -2.13
C SER A 321 -24.07 26.02 -1.86
N THR A 322 -23.33 25.54 -0.86
CA THR A 322 -23.39 24.12 -0.44
C THR A 322 -24.83 23.75 -0.05
N LEU A 323 -25.46 24.56 0.83
CA LEU A 323 -26.83 24.28 1.32
C LEU A 323 -27.90 24.53 0.27
N PHE A 324 -27.61 25.22 -0.82
CA PHE A 324 -28.48 25.32 -1.97
C PHE A 324 -28.54 23.98 -2.74
N PHE A 325 -27.39 23.31 -2.93
CA PHE A 325 -27.31 22.03 -3.63
C PHE A 325 -27.58 20.83 -2.72
N ASP A 326 -27.19 20.93 -1.44
CA ASP A 326 -27.41 19.90 -0.41
C ASP A 326 -27.92 20.56 0.89
N PRO A 327 -29.25 20.78 1.01
CA PRO A 327 -29.85 21.45 2.18
C PRO A 327 -29.74 20.68 3.50
N GLU A 328 -29.37 19.40 3.43
CA GLU A 328 -29.25 18.51 4.58
C GLU A 328 -27.79 18.15 4.91
N ASN A 329 -26.83 18.89 4.37
CA ASN A 329 -25.42 18.72 4.67
C ASN A 329 -25.14 19.05 6.14
N ILE A 330 -25.16 18.01 6.98
CA ILE A 330 -25.08 18.15 8.44
C ILE A 330 -23.79 18.84 8.86
N ASN A 331 -22.66 18.52 8.22
CA ASN A 331 -21.37 19.12 8.54
C ASN A 331 -21.37 20.62 8.26
N VAL A 332 -21.87 21.02 7.10
CA VAL A 332 -21.95 22.43 6.74
C VAL A 332 -22.99 23.17 7.58
N LEU A 333 -24.13 22.55 7.87
CA LEU A 333 -25.13 23.13 8.80
C LEU A 333 -24.50 23.43 10.16
N ASN A 334 -23.72 22.50 10.72
CA ASN A 334 -23.03 22.71 11.99
C ASN A 334 -21.98 23.81 11.91
N ASN A 335 -21.05 23.72 10.96
CA ASN A 335 -19.94 24.65 10.83
C ASN A 335 -20.44 26.07 10.55
N TYR A 336 -21.39 26.20 9.65
CA TYR A 336 -22.00 27.50 9.33
C TYR A 336 -22.67 28.12 10.56
N ALA A 337 -23.50 27.34 11.29
CA ALA A 337 -24.18 27.80 12.50
C ALA A 337 -23.16 28.24 13.57
N TYR A 338 -22.09 27.49 13.76
CA TYR A 338 -21.02 27.80 14.69
C TYR A 338 -20.32 29.12 14.32
N PHE A 339 -19.91 29.29 13.06
CA PHE A 339 -19.25 30.52 12.61
C PHE A 339 -20.17 31.73 12.62
N MET A 340 -21.46 31.54 12.35
CA MET A 340 -22.45 32.62 12.54
C MET A 340 -22.51 33.04 14.03
N ALA A 341 -22.47 32.08 14.94
CA ALA A 341 -22.50 32.38 16.38
C ALA A 341 -21.21 33.11 16.84
N LEU A 342 -20.05 32.75 16.32
CA LEU A 342 -18.80 33.46 16.60
C LEU A 342 -18.82 34.93 16.17
N GLU A 343 -19.56 35.23 15.10
CA GLU A 343 -19.65 36.59 14.54
C GLU A 343 -20.94 37.33 14.98
N ASP A 344 -21.72 36.81 15.92
CA ASP A 344 -23.04 37.33 16.33
C ASP A 344 -24.00 37.59 15.14
N ARG A 345 -23.88 36.78 14.08
CA ARG A 345 -24.61 36.93 12.81
C ARG A 345 -25.87 36.06 12.81
N ASP A 346 -27.04 36.65 12.75
CA ASP A 346 -28.36 35.97 12.66
C ASP A 346 -28.45 34.68 13.51
N LEU A 347 -28.32 34.86 14.82
CA LEU A 347 -28.34 33.77 15.79
C LEU A 347 -29.61 32.89 15.72
N ASP A 348 -30.74 33.45 15.26
CA ASP A 348 -31.95 32.68 15.05
C ASP A 348 -31.82 31.72 13.85
N LYS A 349 -31.18 32.16 12.74
CA LYS A 349 -30.84 31.28 11.60
C LYS A 349 -29.88 30.20 12.09
N ALA A 350 -28.81 30.57 12.80
CA ALA A 350 -27.83 29.64 13.34
C ALA A 350 -28.48 28.57 14.23
N LEU A 351 -29.39 28.97 15.11
CA LEU A 351 -30.09 28.04 15.99
C LEU A 351 -30.96 27.05 15.20
N ARG A 352 -31.70 27.53 14.19
CA ARG A 352 -32.46 26.63 13.30
C ARG A 352 -31.60 25.63 12.56
N MET A 353 -30.41 26.04 12.08
CA MET A 353 -29.47 25.15 11.40
C MET A 353 -28.91 24.10 12.37
N SER A 354 -28.48 24.51 13.54
CA SER A 354 -27.95 23.62 14.57
C SER A 354 -29.05 22.70 15.15
N SER A 355 -30.35 23.11 15.16
CA SER A 355 -31.45 22.20 15.51
C SER A 355 -31.55 21.01 14.56
N LYS A 356 -31.36 21.24 13.24
CA LYS A 356 -31.39 20.16 12.25
C LYS A 356 -30.23 19.14 12.48
N THR A 357 -29.04 19.62 12.90
CA THR A 357 -27.94 18.70 13.20
C THR A 357 -28.26 17.81 14.41
N LEU A 358 -28.93 18.36 15.43
CA LEU A 358 -29.39 17.60 16.59
C LEU A 358 -30.59 16.66 16.30
N GLU A 359 -31.41 16.98 15.30
CA GLU A 359 -32.47 16.07 14.83
C GLU A 359 -31.85 14.84 14.15
N ALA A 360 -30.79 15.02 13.39
CA ALA A 360 -30.07 13.94 12.72
C ALA A 360 -29.22 13.12 13.68
N GLU A 361 -28.42 13.77 14.55
CA GLU A 361 -27.52 13.14 15.49
C GLU A 361 -27.68 13.73 16.91
N PRO A 362 -28.69 13.31 17.67
CA PRO A 362 -29.05 13.96 18.94
C PRO A 362 -28.03 13.74 20.07
N LEU A 363 -27.09 12.81 19.91
CA LEU A 363 -26.08 12.49 20.91
C LEU A 363 -24.66 12.93 20.51
N SER A 364 -24.50 13.61 19.39
CA SER A 364 -23.22 14.14 18.96
C SER A 364 -22.74 15.26 19.89
N ALA A 365 -21.63 15.04 20.59
CA ALA A 365 -21.06 16.04 21.52
C ALA A 365 -20.73 17.35 20.80
N THR A 366 -20.23 17.29 19.57
CA THR A 366 -19.90 18.46 18.73
C THR A 366 -21.16 19.28 18.40
N TYR A 367 -22.26 18.63 18.03
CA TYR A 367 -23.49 19.34 17.66
C TYR A 367 -24.22 19.89 18.91
N LEU A 368 -24.13 19.18 20.03
CA LEU A 368 -24.62 19.67 21.32
C LEU A 368 -23.84 20.91 21.79
N ASP A 369 -22.53 20.91 21.63
CA ASP A 369 -21.68 22.05 21.92
C ASP A 369 -22.02 23.26 21.04
N THR A 370 -22.09 23.08 19.73
CA THR A 370 -22.48 24.16 18.79
C THR A 370 -23.85 24.76 19.14
N TYR A 371 -24.84 23.91 19.45
CA TYR A 371 -26.16 24.37 19.83
C TYR A 371 -26.11 25.16 21.15
N ALA A 372 -25.39 24.67 22.15
CA ALA A 372 -25.18 25.34 23.42
C ALA A 372 -24.44 26.67 23.24
N TRP A 373 -23.42 26.71 22.37
CA TRP A 373 -22.68 27.94 22.09
C TRP A 373 -23.57 29.01 21.46
N ILE A 374 -24.45 28.66 20.53
CA ILE A 374 -25.42 29.58 19.93
C ILE A 374 -26.38 30.12 21.03
N LEU A 375 -26.88 29.26 21.90
CA LEU A 375 -27.71 29.69 23.04
C LEU A 375 -26.92 30.62 24.00
N PHE A 376 -25.65 30.37 24.22
CA PHE A 376 -24.77 31.23 24.99
C PHE A 376 -24.67 32.63 24.37
N ARG A 377 -24.44 32.72 23.07
CA ARG A 377 -24.38 33.99 22.32
C ARG A 377 -25.75 34.71 22.35
N MET A 378 -26.86 33.98 22.37
CA MET A 378 -28.23 34.52 22.59
C MET A 378 -28.47 34.91 24.05
N LYS A 379 -27.51 34.78 24.97
CA LYS A 379 -27.59 35.03 26.39
C LYS A 379 -28.59 34.12 27.15
N LYS A 380 -28.95 32.99 26.59
CA LYS A 380 -29.79 31.94 27.18
C LYS A 380 -28.93 30.95 27.98
N TYR A 381 -28.18 31.46 28.95
CA TYR A 381 -27.11 30.72 29.64
C TYR A 381 -27.59 29.45 30.34
N LYS A 382 -28.78 29.44 30.97
CA LYS A 382 -29.32 28.25 31.64
C LYS A 382 -29.68 27.13 30.67
N GLU A 383 -30.20 27.50 29.49
CA GLU A 383 -30.49 26.54 28.44
C GLU A 383 -29.19 25.98 27.85
N ALA A 384 -28.23 26.86 27.58
CA ALA A 384 -26.88 26.49 27.13
C ALA A 384 -26.21 25.48 28.07
N LEU A 385 -26.30 25.70 29.40
CA LEU A 385 -25.75 24.83 30.42
C LEU A 385 -26.26 23.38 30.26
N GLY A 386 -27.58 23.21 30.08
CA GLY A 386 -28.16 21.88 29.93
C GLY A 386 -27.70 21.13 28.69
N TYR A 387 -27.40 21.85 27.60
CA TYR A 387 -26.84 21.23 26.39
C TYR A 387 -25.33 20.94 26.51
N MET A 388 -24.56 21.82 27.18
CA MET A 388 -23.14 21.55 27.46
C MET A 388 -22.95 20.34 28.38
N GLU A 389 -23.81 20.16 29.40
CA GLU A 389 -23.77 18.97 30.27
C GLU A 389 -24.07 17.69 29.48
N LYS A 390 -24.92 17.76 28.45
CA LYS A 390 -25.16 16.63 27.54
C LYS A 390 -23.94 16.41 26.64
N ALA A 391 -23.35 17.46 26.09
CA ALA A 391 -22.15 17.35 25.24
C ALA A 391 -21.02 16.61 25.98
N LEU A 392 -20.73 17.00 27.23
CA LEU A 392 -19.74 16.33 28.05
C LEU A 392 -20.09 14.88 28.39
N ARG A 393 -21.36 14.54 28.51
CA ARG A 393 -21.82 13.17 28.80
C ARG A 393 -21.60 12.23 27.63
N TYR A 394 -21.69 12.73 26.40
CA TYR A 394 -21.55 11.96 25.17
C TYR A 394 -20.21 12.17 24.47
N LEU A 395 -19.25 12.81 25.15
CA LEU A 395 -17.92 13.04 24.63
C LEU A 395 -17.10 11.75 24.68
N ASP A 396 -16.75 11.23 23.52
CA ASP A 396 -15.96 9.99 23.40
C ASP A 396 -14.46 10.24 23.71
N THR A 397 -13.94 11.39 23.31
CA THR A 397 -12.56 11.81 23.54
C THR A 397 -12.55 13.26 24.07
N ASP A 398 -11.71 13.53 25.07
CA ASP A 398 -11.59 14.86 25.65
C ASP A 398 -11.26 15.91 24.57
N ASN A 399 -12.11 16.96 24.49
CA ASN A 399 -11.96 18.08 23.56
C ASN A 399 -11.77 19.40 24.34
N PRO A 400 -10.62 20.09 24.17
CA PRO A 400 -10.31 21.30 24.89
C PRO A 400 -11.32 22.45 24.65
N GLU A 401 -11.89 22.55 23.44
CA GLU A 401 -12.83 23.60 23.10
C GLU A 401 -14.15 23.43 23.83
N ILE A 402 -14.66 22.20 23.93
CA ILE A 402 -15.90 21.90 24.67
C ILE A 402 -15.73 22.22 26.16
N TYR A 403 -14.57 21.92 26.78
CA TYR A 403 -14.29 22.29 28.16
C TYR A 403 -14.18 23.81 28.35
N GLU A 404 -13.61 24.54 27.40
CA GLU A 404 -13.56 25.98 27.44
C GLU A 404 -14.97 26.60 27.36
N HIS A 405 -15.79 26.17 26.37
CA HIS A 405 -17.16 26.63 26.22
C HIS A 405 -17.99 26.31 27.47
N TYR A 406 -17.83 25.12 28.05
CA TYR A 406 -18.53 24.76 29.28
C TYR A 406 -18.13 25.65 30.44
N GLY A 407 -16.84 25.98 30.58
CA GLY A 407 -16.35 26.95 31.57
C GLY A 407 -16.97 28.33 31.37
N ASP A 408 -17.07 28.80 30.13
CA ASP A 408 -17.70 30.10 29.82
C ASP A 408 -19.19 30.11 30.18
N VAL A 409 -19.91 29.06 29.87
CA VAL A 409 -21.34 28.91 30.21
C VAL A 409 -21.55 28.85 31.74
N LEU A 410 -20.72 28.06 32.45
CA LEU A 410 -20.76 27.97 33.92
C LEU A 410 -20.53 29.33 34.57
N TYR A 411 -19.55 30.08 34.08
CA TYR A 411 -19.23 31.42 34.60
C TYR A 411 -20.47 32.34 34.48
N MET A 412 -21.11 32.35 33.31
CA MET A 412 -22.31 33.18 33.09
C MET A 412 -23.51 32.71 33.87
N CYS A 413 -23.53 31.46 34.34
CA CYS A 413 -24.51 30.93 35.27
C CYS A 413 -24.17 31.20 36.76
N GLY A 414 -23.05 31.77 37.06
CA GLY A 414 -22.60 32.09 38.44
C GLY A 414 -21.76 30.99 39.13
N GLU A 415 -21.45 29.90 38.43
CA GLU A 415 -20.70 28.74 38.93
C GLU A 415 -19.18 28.94 38.71
N GLN A 416 -18.61 30.01 39.36
CA GLN A 416 -17.23 30.47 39.05
C GLN A 416 -16.15 29.43 39.35
N ASP A 417 -16.27 28.64 40.42
CA ASP A 417 -15.27 27.63 40.77
C ASP A 417 -15.24 26.52 39.75
N LYS A 418 -16.40 26.05 39.32
CA LYS A 418 -16.50 25.03 38.25
C LYS A 418 -16.03 25.56 36.90
N ALA A 419 -16.27 26.82 36.58
CA ALA A 419 -15.75 27.48 35.41
C ALA A 419 -14.22 27.42 35.36
N LEU A 420 -13.57 27.77 36.46
CA LEU A 420 -12.12 27.68 36.57
C LEU A 420 -11.58 26.26 36.41
N GLU A 421 -12.25 25.26 37.00
CA GLU A 421 -11.85 23.86 36.86
C GLU A 421 -11.88 23.43 35.38
N ASN A 422 -12.93 23.82 34.64
CA ASN A 422 -13.08 23.45 33.22
C ASN A 422 -12.10 24.21 32.30
N TRP A 423 -11.83 25.49 32.55
CA TRP A 423 -10.77 26.22 31.83
C TRP A 423 -9.39 25.60 32.08
N HIS A 424 -9.08 25.19 33.34
CA HIS A 424 -7.84 24.46 33.62
C HIS A 424 -7.79 23.11 32.88
N LYS A 425 -8.90 22.39 32.80
CA LYS A 425 -8.98 21.14 32.04
C LYS A 425 -8.69 21.40 30.54
N ALA A 426 -9.26 22.45 29.96
CA ALA A 426 -9.02 22.82 28.57
C ALA A 426 -7.51 23.13 28.32
N VAL A 427 -6.86 23.83 29.23
CA VAL A 427 -5.40 24.08 29.16
C VAL A 427 -4.59 22.79 29.23
N GLN A 428 -4.93 21.86 30.14
CA GLN A 428 -4.28 20.55 30.23
C GLN A 428 -4.40 19.73 28.94
N LEU A 429 -5.47 19.95 28.18
CA LEU A 429 -5.72 19.34 26.88
C LEU A 429 -5.13 20.13 25.71
N ASN A 430 -4.23 21.08 25.99
CA ASN A 430 -3.57 21.93 24.99
C ASN A 430 -4.56 22.79 24.16
N SER A 431 -5.54 23.46 24.81
CA SER A 431 -6.38 24.46 24.16
C SER A 431 -5.53 25.48 23.38
N LYS A 432 -5.95 25.79 22.16
CA LYS A 432 -5.31 26.80 21.31
C LYS A 432 -5.92 28.20 21.51
N SER A 433 -6.82 28.36 22.45
CA SER A 433 -7.47 29.65 22.75
C SER A 433 -6.44 30.67 23.25
N THR A 434 -6.47 31.85 22.66
CA THR A 434 -5.61 32.98 23.03
C THR A 434 -6.07 33.71 24.28
N THR A 435 -7.28 33.44 24.75
CA THR A 435 -7.90 34.15 25.92
C THR A 435 -7.94 33.31 27.19
N ILE A 436 -7.78 31.98 27.11
CA ILE A 436 -8.00 31.05 28.20
C ILE A 436 -7.10 31.33 29.42
N ASP A 437 -5.83 31.62 29.22
CA ASP A 437 -4.89 31.96 30.32
C ASP A 437 -5.27 33.23 31.02
N ARG A 438 -5.86 34.18 30.31
CA ARG A 438 -6.38 35.41 30.89
C ARG A 438 -7.69 35.15 31.64
N LYS A 439 -8.61 34.32 31.12
CA LYS A 439 -9.83 33.90 31.81
C LYS A 439 -9.51 33.31 33.18
N ILE A 440 -8.52 32.39 33.21
CA ILE A 440 -8.06 31.76 34.46
C ILE A 440 -7.44 32.77 35.44
N ARG A 441 -6.50 33.59 34.96
CA ARG A 441 -5.79 34.57 35.80
C ARG A 441 -6.71 35.64 36.35
N GLU A 442 -7.62 36.17 35.54
CA GLU A 442 -8.57 37.21 35.90
C GLU A 442 -9.84 36.67 36.57
N LYS A 443 -10.00 35.33 36.57
CA LYS A 443 -11.19 34.60 37.08
C LYS A 443 -12.49 35.13 36.49
N ARG A 444 -12.51 35.47 35.22
CA ARG A 444 -13.69 35.99 34.54
C ARG A 444 -13.73 35.55 33.07
N TYR A 445 -14.97 35.48 32.51
CA TYR A 445 -15.18 35.36 31.09
C TYR A 445 -14.55 36.54 30.34
N LEU A 446 -13.88 36.22 29.26
CA LEU A 446 -13.34 37.17 28.29
C LEU A 446 -13.76 36.68 26.89
N GLU A 447 -14.25 37.58 26.10
CA GLU A 447 -14.61 37.34 24.71
C GLU A 447 -13.39 37.16 23.83
#